data_b5179ef12e39d73bd5ccf6e1c060dd5a
#
_entry.id   b5179ef12e39d73bd5ccf6e1c060dd5a
#
_cell.length_a   1.000
_cell.length_b   1.000
_cell.length_c   1.000
_cell.angle_alpha   90.00
_cell.angle_beta   90.00
_cell.angle_gamma   90.00
#
_symmetry.space_group_name_H-M   'P 1'
#
loop_
_entity.id
_entity.type
_entity.pdbx_description
1 polymer ?
#
loop_
_entity_poly.entity_id
_entity_poly.type
_entity_poly.pdbx_seq_one_letter_code
_entity_poly.pdbx_strand_id
1 'polypeptide(L)'
;DKRRINSQTSPTEIEQFCDIQYIDDGLWQHRLDVYSKSGKLSHRPVIIDIHGGGWMYGTKEINKNYCLVLAQKDYVVVNINYRLAPDFSVADQLRDCFFAFKWVSTNIEKYGGDLNNVFVTGDSAGGFLAAYSALLNSSEKLRKIFGVTESGLEFRACGLTSPVCFMNTHTFQDVYYSRVKGKEFSESTLRGFENFDAVLNKGSMPPTFLVTSSGDAVGRLPTIKMYNLLCGEGVKCKLENRDKYNGKNLPHVFSVIDPFSVPGKETISDMLGFFSDYAKSRCK
;
A
#
# COMPACT_ATOMS: atom_id res chain seq x y z
N ASP A 1 -10.43 16.12 -1.61
CA ASP A 1 -8.97 15.84 -1.59
C ASP A 1 -8.13 16.96 -2.18
N LYS A 2 -8.41 17.49 -3.38
CA LYS A 2 -7.64 18.61 -3.98
C LYS A 2 -7.47 19.80 -3.02
N ARG A 3 -8.55 20.22 -2.30
CA ARG A 3 -8.46 21.33 -1.34
C ARG A 3 -7.53 21.01 -0.18
N ARG A 4 -7.60 19.79 0.36
CA ARG A 4 -6.72 19.32 1.44
C ARG A 4 -5.27 19.29 0.98
N ILE A 5 -4.99 18.66 -0.16
CA ILE A 5 -3.64 18.52 -0.71
C ILE A 5 -3.02 19.90 -0.96
N ASN A 6 -3.77 20.82 -1.59
CA ASN A 6 -3.28 22.17 -1.91
C ASN A 6 -3.14 23.08 -0.67
N SER A 7 -3.81 22.77 0.45
CA SER A 7 -3.64 23.52 1.70
C SER A 7 -2.45 23.11 2.53
N GLN A 8 -1.83 21.98 2.18
CA GLN A 8 -0.63 21.47 2.85
C GLN A 8 0.63 21.98 2.14
N THR A 9 1.65 22.34 2.93
CA THR A 9 2.95 22.74 2.37
C THR A 9 3.77 21.49 2.08
N SER A 10 3.91 21.18 0.80
CA SER A 10 4.72 20.05 0.35
C SER A 10 6.21 20.24 0.67
N PRO A 11 6.94 19.16 0.98
CA PRO A 11 8.38 19.21 1.13
C PRO A 11 9.07 19.79 -0.12
N THR A 12 10.10 20.60 0.09
CA THR A 12 11.02 21.09 -0.93
C THR A 12 12.16 20.09 -1.14
N GLU A 13 12.96 20.28 -2.18
CA GLU A 13 14.14 19.45 -2.49
C GLU A 13 13.79 17.98 -2.84
N ILE A 14 12.62 17.76 -3.41
CA ILE A 14 12.20 16.47 -3.95
C ILE A 14 12.10 16.54 -5.47
N GLU A 15 12.84 15.68 -6.15
CA GLU A 15 12.67 15.42 -7.58
C GLU A 15 11.40 14.59 -7.78
N GLN A 16 10.58 14.97 -8.75
CA GLN A 16 9.29 14.38 -9.04
C GLN A 16 9.25 13.98 -10.51
N PHE A 17 9.18 12.70 -10.78
CA PHE A 17 8.99 12.13 -12.11
C PHE A 17 7.55 11.64 -12.19
N CYS A 18 6.69 12.40 -12.87
CA CYS A 18 5.25 12.19 -12.80
C CYS A 18 4.72 11.53 -14.08
N ASP A 19 3.58 10.84 -13.94
CA ASP A 19 2.79 10.26 -15.03
C ASP A 19 3.56 9.27 -15.92
N ILE A 20 4.49 8.53 -15.33
CA ILE A 20 5.24 7.47 -16.02
C ILE A 20 4.30 6.28 -16.28
N GLN A 21 4.14 5.88 -17.53
CA GLN A 21 3.38 4.69 -17.90
C GLN A 21 4.15 3.42 -17.49
N TYR A 22 3.47 2.53 -16.77
CA TYR A 22 4.02 1.21 -16.43
C TYR A 22 3.47 0.09 -17.35
N ILE A 23 2.40 0.37 -18.09
CA ILE A 23 1.90 -0.39 -19.24
C ILE A 23 1.62 0.60 -20.38
N ASP A 24 2.09 0.28 -21.57
CA ASP A 24 1.83 1.08 -22.77
C ASP A 24 0.53 0.62 -23.48
N ASP A 25 -0.61 0.93 -22.85
CA ASP A 25 -1.95 0.62 -23.37
C ASP A 25 -2.86 1.86 -23.50
N GLY A 26 -2.30 3.03 -23.22
CA GLY A 26 -3.00 4.31 -23.31
C GLY A 26 -3.93 4.60 -22.12
N LEU A 27 -4.10 3.69 -21.16
CA LEU A 27 -4.93 3.94 -19.99
C LEU A 27 -4.22 4.90 -19.02
N TRP A 28 -4.91 5.94 -18.59
CA TRP A 28 -4.36 6.90 -17.63
C TRP A 28 -4.15 6.27 -16.23
N GLN A 29 -4.88 5.21 -15.92
CA GLN A 29 -4.76 4.47 -14.68
C GLN A 29 -3.45 3.67 -14.60
N HIS A 30 -2.82 3.35 -15.72
CA HIS A 30 -1.55 2.64 -15.77
C HIS A 30 -0.34 3.58 -15.71
N ARG A 31 -0.43 4.57 -14.82
CA ARG A 31 0.65 5.54 -14.55
C ARG A 31 1.07 5.52 -13.09
N LEU A 32 2.32 5.84 -12.88
CA LEU A 32 2.91 6.01 -11.56
C LEU A 32 3.76 7.28 -11.51
N ASP A 33 4.05 7.74 -10.29
CA ASP A 33 5.03 8.78 -10.05
C ASP A 33 6.20 8.21 -9.25
N VAL A 34 7.39 8.74 -9.48
CA VAL A 34 8.58 8.46 -8.68
C VAL A 34 9.02 9.75 -8.00
N TYR A 35 9.22 9.68 -6.69
CA TYR A 35 9.70 10.79 -5.88
C TYR A 35 11.01 10.40 -5.21
N SER A 36 12.01 11.27 -5.28
CA SER A 36 13.27 11.08 -4.57
C SER A 36 13.83 12.42 -4.08
N LYS A 37 14.57 12.39 -2.98
CA LYS A 37 15.27 13.58 -2.50
C LYS A 37 16.28 14.03 -3.55
N SER A 38 16.29 15.33 -3.86
CA SER A 38 17.23 15.94 -4.82
C SER A 38 18.69 15.70 -4.42
N GLY A 39 19.55 15.60 -5.40
CA GLY A 39 20.99 15.45 -5.22
C GLY A 39 21.55 14.18 -5.86
N LYS A 40 22.72 13.75 -5.38
CA LYS A 40 23.40 12.57 -5.94
C LYS A 40 22.53 11.33 -5.84
N LEU A 41 22.30 10.67 -6.97
CA LEU A 41 21.65 9.37 -7.01
C LEU A 41 22.47 8.39 -6.14
N SER A 42 21.84 7.86 -5.11
CA SER A 42 22.41 6.87 -4.21
C SER A 42 21.44 5.69 -4.13
N HIS A 43 21.93 4.50 -3.88
CA HIS A 43 21.09 3.32 -3.65
C HIS A 43 20.22 3.51 -2.40
N ARG A 44 19.07 4.17 -2.57
CA ARG A 44 18.09 4.43 -1.50
C ARG A 44 17.08 3.30 -1.43
N PRO A 45 16.63 2.92 -0.24
CA PRO A 45 15.53 1.97 -0.13
C PRO A 45 14.29 2.50 -0.86
N VAL A 46 13.49 1.57 -1.41
CA VAL A 46 12.33 1.86 -2.23
C VAL A 46 11.05 1.61 -1.44
N ILE A 47 10.11 2.53 -1.47
CA ILE A 47 8.74 2.33 -0.99
C ILE A 47 7.80 2.40 -2.20
N ILE A 48 6.96 1.38 -2.37
CA ILE A 48 5.85 1.41 -3.33
C ILE A 48 4.58 1.70 -2.54
N ASP A 49 3.92 2.81 -2.83
CA ASP A 49 2.68 3.23 -2.17
C ASP A 49 1.46 2.99 -3.04
N ILE A 50 0.42 2.41 -2.46
CA ILE A 50 -0.85 2.07 -3.11
C ILE A 50 -1.96 2.82 -2.40
N HIS A 51 -2.59 3.78 -3.11
CA HIS A 51 -3.59 4.66 -2.54
C HIS A 51 -4.89 3.95 -2.15
N GLY A 52 -5.58 4.48 -1.13
CA GLY A 52 -6.93 4.09 -0.75
C GLY A 52 -8.01 4.63 -1.68
N GLY A 53 -9.26 4.62 -1.20
CA GLY A 53 -10.42 5.12 -1.96
C GLY A 53 -11.50 4.07 -2.20
N GLY A 54 -11.57 3.04 -1.34
CA GLY A 54 -12.62 2.01 -1.41
C GLY A 54 -12.64 1.25 -2.73
N TRP A 55 -11.53 1.11 -3.42
CA TRP A 55 -11.37 0.46 -4.73
C TRP A 55 -12.11 1.14 -5.89
N MET A 56 -12.93 2.16 -5.62
CA MET A 56 -13.83 2.80 -6.60
C MET A 56 -13.51 4.28 -6.82
N TYR A 57 -12.60 4.85 -6.04
CA TYR A 57 -12.27 6.26 -6.02
C TYR A 57 -10.77 6.48 -5.82
N GLY A 58 -10.29 7.61 -6.26
CA GLY A 58 -8.94 8.08 -6.00
C GLY A 58 -7.99 7.91 -7.16
N THR A 59 -6.85 8.50 -6.97
CA THR A 59 -5.68 8.43 -7.86
C THR A 59 -4.45 8.60 -6.99
N LYS A 60 -3.27 8.33 -7.53
CA LYS A 60 -1.98 8.53 -6.85
C LYS A 60 -1.83 9.92 -6.20
N GLU A 61 -2.52 10.94 -6.74
CA GLU A 61 -2.45 12.30 -6.21
C GLU A 61 -3.00 12.44 -4.79
N ILE A 62 -3.91 11.57 -4.35
CA ILE A 62 -4.47 11.66 -2.98
C ILE A 62 -3.42 11.36 -1.91
N ASN A 63 -2.42 10.53 -2.22
CA ASN A 63 -1.31 10.18 -1.35
C ASN A 63 -0.03 10.98 -1.64
N LYS A 64 -0.05 11.90 -2.63
CA LYS A 64 1.15 12.62 -3.07
C LYS A 64 1.94 13.22 -1.90
N ASN A 65 1.28 13.96 -0.99
CA ASN A 65 1.98 14.62 0.11
C ASN A 65 2.57 13.63 1.12
N TYR A 66 1.91 12.51 1.36
CA TYR A 66 2.45 11.41 2.15
C TYR A 66 3.71 10.83 1.49
N CYS A 67 3.67 10.54 0.21
CA CYS A 67 4.80 10.04 -0.57
C CYS A 67 5.99 11.03 -0.58
N LEU A 68 5.71 12.34 -0.68
CA LEU A 68 6.76 13.37 -0.61
C LEU A 68 7.44 13.42 0.77
N VAL A 69 6.68 13.21 1.85
CA VAL A 69 7.26 13.10 3.21
C VAL A 69 8.14 11.86 3.34
N LEU A 70 7.74 10.72 2.77
CA LEU A 70 8.57 9.52 2.74
C LEU A 70 9.85 9.74 1.93
N ALA A 71 9.76 10.40 0.77
CA ALA A 71 10.93 10.72 -0.07
C ALA A 71 11.90 11.67 0.66
N GLN A 72 11.40 12.63 1.45
CA GLN A 72 12.23 13.51 2.28
C GLN A 72 13.06 12.73 3.32
N LYS A 73 12.61 11.54 3.71
CA LYS A 73 13.30 10.62 4.64
C LYS A 73 14.29 9.68 3.95
N ASP A 74 14.76 10.08 2.77
CA ASP A 74 15.81 9.39 1.99
C ASP A 74 15.38 8.04 1.40
N TYR A 75 14.10 7.92 1.03
CA TYR A 75 13.57 6.82 0.23
C TYR A 75 13.33 7.27 -1.22
N VAL A 76 13.41 6.31 -2.15
CA VAL A 76 12.77 6.46 -3.47
C VAL A 76 11.35 5.94 -3.33
N VAL A 77 10.37 6.77 -3.62
CA VAL A 77 8.95 6.42 -3.43
C VAL A 77 8.26 6.32 -4.78
N VAL A 78 7.62 5.19 -5.03
CA VAL A 78 6.83 4.93 -6.22
C VAL A 78 5.36 4.95 -5.82
N ASN A 79 4.62 5.91 -6.32
CA ASN A 79 3.20 6.14 -6.04
C ASN A 79 2.39 5.72 -7.26
N ILE A 80 1.61 4.63 -7.15
CA ILE A 80 0.96 4.01 -8.30
C ILE A 80 -0.52 4.35 -8.40
N ASN A 81 -1.01 4.49 -9.63
CA ASN A 81 -2.43 4.34 -9.95
C ASN A 81 -2.75 2.88 -10.25
N TYR A 82 -4.01 2.54 -10.21
CA TYR A 82 -4.60 1.28 -10.65
C TYR A 82 -6.03 1.52 -11.16
N ARG A 83 -6.57 0.61 -11.96
CA ARG A 83 -7.93 0.69 -12.48
C ARG A 83 -8.95 0.56 -11.35
N LEU A 84 -10.10 1.20 -11.49
CA LEU A 84 -11.09 1.31 -10.40
C LEU A 84 -12.35 0.49 -10.69
N ALA A 85 -12.96 -0.03 -9.63
CA ALA A 85 -14.29 -0.61 -9.69
C ALA A 85 -15.34 0.52 -9.92
N PRO A 86 -16.54 0.22 -10.46
CA PRO A 86 -17.02 -1.11 -10.82
C PRO A 86 -16.61 -1.58 -12.23
N ASP A 87 -15.93 -0.74 -13.02
CA ASP A 87 -15.53 -1.08 -14.39
C ASP A 87 -14.48 -2.19 -14.41
N PHE A 88 -13.64 -2.24 -13.36
CA PHE A 88 -12.60 -3.24 -13.15
C PHE A 88 -12.71 -3.85 -11.75
N SER A 89 -12.49 -5.14 -11.64
CA SER A 89 -12.56 -5.87 -10.37
C SER A 89 -11.31 -5.62 -9.50
N VAL A 90 -11.40 -5.97 -8.22
CA VAL A 90 -10.23 -5.96 -7.33
C VAL A 90 -9.13 -6.93 -7.80
N ALA A 91 -9.47 -7.98 -8.55
CA ALA A 91 -8.48 -8.86 -9.17
C ALA A 91 -7.70 -8.14 -10.28
N ASP A 92 -8.38 -7.30 -11.09
CA ASP A 92 -7.71 -6.44 -12.06
C ASP A 92 -6.79 -5.43 -11.38
N GLN A 93 -7.22 -4.84 -10.26
CA GLN A 93 -6.40 -3.92 -9.48
C GLN A 93 -5.13 -4.60 -8.93
N LEU A 94 -5.23 -5.85 -8.49
CA LEU A 94 -4.06 -6.63 -8.08
C LEU A 94 -3.12 -6.92 -9.27
N ARG A 95 -3.66 -7.22 -10.47
CA ARG A 95 -2.87 -7.37 -11.69
C ARG A 95 -2.12 -6.08 -12.04
N ASP A 96 -2.78 -4.93 -11.91
CA ASP A 96 -2.17 -3.61 -12.14
C ASP A 96 -1.03 -3.34 -11.14
N CYS A 97 -1.20 -3.68 -9.87
CA CYS A 97 -0.11 -3.61 -8.89
C CYS A 97 1.11 -4.45 -9.33
N PHE A 98 0.90 -5.67 -9.82
CA PHE A 98 2.00 -6.52 -10.29
C PHE A 98 2.66 -5.99 -11.55
N PHE A 99 1.92 -5.38 -12.47
CA PHE A 99 2.53 -4.67 -13.60
C PHE A 99 3.39 -3.49 -13.15
N ALA A 100 2.92 -2.69 -12.20
CA ALA A 100 3.70 -1.61 -11.62
C ALA A 100 4.96 -2.15 -10.90
N PHE A 101 4.86 -3.25 -10.15
CA PHE A 101 6.00 -3.91 -9.51
C PHE A 101 7.02 -4.40 -10.53
N LYS A 102 6.56 -4.97 -11.66
CA LYS A 102 7.45 -5.36 -12.74
C LYS A 102 8.17 -4.17 -13.34
N TRP A 103 7.49 -3.04 -13.51
CA TRP A 103 8.12 -1.80 -13.92
C TRP A 103 9.18 -1.34 -12.90
N VAL A 104 8.89 -1.38 -11.61
CA VAL A 104 9.83 -1.03 -10.54
C VAL A 104 11.07 -1.92 -10.61
N SER A 105 10.91 -3.24 -10.72
CA SER A 105 12.03 -4.18 -10.77
C SER A 105 12.99 -3.95 -11.94
N THR A 106 12.54 -3.29 -13.00
CA THR A 106 13.35 -3.04 -14.21
C THR A 106 13.86 -1.61 -14.33
N ASN A 107 13.28 -0.66 -13.60
CA ASN A 107 13.55 0.76 -13.86
C ASN A 107 14.02 1.55 -12.64
N ILE A 108 13.72 1.14 -11.41
CA ILE A 108 13.84 2.01 -10.25
C ILE A 108 15.29 2.40 -9.92
N GLU A 109 16.27 1.62 -10.32
CA GLU A 109 17.70 1.93 -10.14
C GLU A 109 18.10 3.20 -10.90
N LYS A 110 17.45 3.52 -12.04
CA LYS A 110 17.65 4.74 -12.80
C LYS A 110 17.25 6.01 -12.01
N TYR A 111 16.41 5.81 -10.98
CA TYR A 111 15.94 6.86 -10.07
C TYR A 111 16.66 6.80 -8.71
N GLY A 112 17.71 5.98 -8.60
CA GLY A 112 18.52 5.83 -7.38
C GLY A 112 17.94 4.86 -6.35
N GLY A 113 16.98 4.00 -6.73
CA GLY A 113 16.40 2.99 -5.87
C GLY A 113 17.30 1.76 -5.70
N ASP A 114 17.22 1.13 -4.53
CA ASP A 114 17.91 -0.12 -4.18
C ASP A 114 16.91 -1.30 -4.18
N LEU A 115 17.02 -2.18 -5.17
CA LEU A 115 16.16 -3.37 -5.30
C LEU A 115 16.36 -4.40 -4.18
N ASN A 116 17.43 -4.32 -3.38
CA ASN A 116 17.61 -5.17 -2.21
C ASN A 116 16.77 -4.72 -1.02
N ASN A 117 16.26 -3.48 -1.04
CA ASN A 117 15.53 -2.86 0.04
C ASN A 117 14.21 -2.25 -0.46
N VAL A 118 13.27 -3.12 -0.83
CA VAL A 118 11.95 -2.73 -1.32
C VAL A 118 10.89 -2.98 -0.25
N PHE A 119 10.06 -1.99 -0.01
CA PHE A 119 8.94 -2.00 0.93
C PHE A 119 7.65 -1.67 0.19
N VAL A 120 6.52 -2.13 0.70
CA VAL A 120 5.19 -1.80 0.15
C VAL A 120 4.33 -1.17 1.22
N THR A 121 3.65 -0.07 0.88
CA THR A 121 2.70 0.62 1.75
C THR A 121 1.35 0.77 1.06
N GLY A 122 0.32 0.96 1.88
CA GLY A 122 -1.00 1.28 1.37
C GLY A 122 -1.97 1.60 2.50
N ASP A 123 -2.97 2.37 2.18
CA ASP A 123 -3.99 2.80 3.12
C ASP A 123 -5.39 2.31 2.72
N SER A 124 -6.22 1.93 3.69
CA SER A 124 -7.61 1.52 3.45
C SER A 124 -7.72 0.41 2.38
N ALA A 125 -8.37 0.66 1.26
CA ALA A 125 -8.43 -0.22 0.09
C ALA A 125 -7.03 -0.48 -0.52
N GLY A 126 -6.15 0.52 -0.55
CA GLY A 126 -4.75 0.36 -0.93
C GLY A 126 -3.99 -0.53 0.05
N GLY A 127 -4.33 -0.47 1.33
CA GLY A 127 -3.80 -1.39 2.35
C GLY A 127 -4.22 -2.85 2.10
N PHE A 128 -5.44 -3.09 1.61
CA PHE A 128 -5.85 -4.40 1.09
C PHE A 128 -4.96 -4.82 -0.08
N LEU A 129 -4.83 -3.96 -1.10
CA LEU A 129 -4.04 -4.27 -2.29
C LEU A 129 -2.57 -4.54 -1.93
N ALA A 130 -1.97 -3.77 -1.02
CA ALA A 130 -0.62 -3.98 -0.54
C ALA A 130 -0.44 -5.33 0.18
N ALA A 131 -1.37 -5.68 1.08
CA ALA A 131 -1.34 -6.94 1.83
C ALA A 131 -1.50 -8.15 0.92
N TYR A 132 -2.50 -8.14 0.03
CA TYR A 132 -2.70 -9.21 -0.94
C TYR A 132 -1.52 -9.32 -1.90
N SER A 133 -1.00 -8.20 -2.39
CA SER A 133 0.18 -8.21 -3.26
C SER A 133 1.39 -8.83 -2.57
N ALA A 134 1.62 -8.57 -1.29
CA ALA A 134 2.71 -9.18 -0.55
C ALA A 134 2.56 -10.70 -0.43
N LEU A 135 1.35 -11.19 -0.14
CA LEU A 135 1.05 -12.63 -0.11
C LEU A 135 1.22 -13.28 -1.48
N LEU A 136 0.64 -12.69 -2.53
CA LEU A 136 0.73 -13.20 -3.89
C LEU A 136 2.19 -13.25 -4.35
N ASN A 137 2.97 -12.24 -4.01
CA ASN A 137 4.38 -12.16 -4.38
C ASN A 137 5.21 -13.32 -3.79
N SER A 138 4.85 -13.79 -2.59
CA SER A 138 5.52 -14.90 -1.92
C SER A 138 5.14 -16.29 -2.43
N SER A 139 4.07 -16.44 -3.24
CA SER A 139 3.47 -17.72 -3.59
C SER A 139 3.14 -17.84 -5.07
N GLU A 140 3.90 -18.68 -5.80
CA GLU A 140 3.61 -18.98 -7.21
C GLU A 140 2.18 -19.53 -7.40
N LYS A 141 1.72 -20.36 -6.46
CA LYS A 141 0.36 -20.92 -6.49
C LYS A 141 -0.70 -19.82 -6.42
N LEU A 142 -0.54 -18.85 -5.51
CA LEU A 142 -1.45 -17.70 -5.43
C LEU A 142 -1.37 -16.83 -6.68
N ARG A 143 -0.16 -16.56 -7.20
CA ARG A 143 -0.02 -15.80 -8.44
C ARG A 143 -0.78 -16.45 -9.61
N LYS A 144 -0.69 -17.77 -9.75
CA LYS A 144 -1.44 -18.51 -10.78
C LYS A 144 -2.96 -18.39 -10.59
N ILE A 145 -3.46 -18.48 -9.35
CA ILE A 145 -4.89 -18.36 -9.02
C ILE A 145 -5.41 -16.96 -9.39
N PHE A 146 -4.66 -15.91 -9.06
CA PHE A 146 -5.05 -14.52 -9.31
C PHE A 146 -4.70 -14.01 -10.72
N GLY A 147 -4.00 -14.83 -11.51
CA GLY A 147 -3.59 -14.46 -12.87
C GLY A 147 -2.58 -13.32 -12.89
N VAL A 148 -1.70 -13.25 -11.89
CA VAL A 148 -0.62 -12.26 -11.81
C VAL A 148 0.73 -12.89 -12.14
N THR A 149 1.60 -12.12 -12.80
CA THR A 149 2.95 -12.53 -13.15
C THR A 149 3.93 -12.29 -11.99
N GLU A 150 5.12 -12.86 -12.09
CA GLU A 150 6.18 -12.59 -11.12
C GLU A 150 6.64 -11.13 -11.19
N SER A 151 6.72 -10.46 -10.04
CA SER A 151 7.12 -9.04 -9.96
C SER A 151 8.63 -8.83 -10.16
N GLY A 152 9.45 -9.80 -9.78
CA GLY A 152 10.90 -9.67 -9.69
C GLY A 152 11.37 -8.89 -8.44
N LEU A 153 10.49 -8.65 -7.47
CA LEU A 153 10.79 -7.93 -6.22
C LEU A 153 10.70 -8.87 -5.00
N GLU A 154 11.48 -8.58 -3.99
CA GLU A 154 11.35 -9.12 -2.63
C GLU A 154 10.96 -8.00 -1.68
N PHE A 155 9.77 -8.08 -1.08
CA PHE A 155 9.36 -7.08 -0.08
C PHE A 155 9.99 -7.38 1.28
N ARG A 156 10.74 -6.40 1.81
CA ARG A 156 11.42 -6.51 3.11
C ARG A 156 10.47 -6.33 4.29
N ALA A 157 9.50 -5.45 4.13
CA ALA A 157 8.40 -5.26 5.07
C ALA A 157 7.21 -4.57 4.39
N CYS A 158 6.03 -4.63 5.06
CA CYS A 158 4.81 -3.92 4.69
C CYS A 158 4.46 -2.85 5.72
N GLY A 159 3.94 -1.69 5.26
CA GLY A 159 3.32 -0.66 6.09
C GLY A 159 1.85 -0.47 5.70
N LEU A 160 0.93 -0.86 6.56
CA LEU A 160 -0.50 -0.90 6.25
C LEU A 160 -1.27 0.05 7.16
N THR A 161 -1.81 1.12 6.59
CA THR A 161 -2.59 2.11 7.34
C THR A 161 -4.09 1.82 7.20
N SER A 162 -4.72 1.43 8.30
CA SER A 162 -6.17 1.14 8.35
C SER A 162 -6.65 0.19 7.24
N PRO A 163 -5.96 -0.93 6.96
CA PRO A 163 -6.28 -1.81 5.84
C PRO A 163 -7.66 -2.43 6.00
N VAL A 164 -8.45 -2.46 4.92
CA VAL A 164 -9.77 -3.10 4.89
C VAL A 164 -9.67 -4.45 4.18
N CYS A 165 -9.23 -5.48 4.90
CA CYS A 165 -8.87 -6.78 4.34
C CYS A 165 -9.96 -7.86 4.46
N PHE A 166 -11.20 -7.49 4.80
CA PHE A 166 -12.33 -8.41 4.96
C PHE A 166 -13.56 -7.85 4.27
N MET A 167 -13.96 -8.48 3.15
CA MET A 167 -15.07 -8.03 2.31
C MET A 167 -16.36 -8.83 2.51
N ASN A 168 -16.35 -9.81 3.40
CA ASN A 168 -17.52 -10.66 3.67
C ASN A 168 -18.09 -10.29 5.05
N THR A 169 -19.01 -9.35 5.08
CA THR A 169 -19.48 -8.73 6.32
C THR A 169 -20.90 -9.15 6.71
N HIS A 170 -21.65 -9.78 5.83
CA HIS A 170 -23.08 -10.11 5.99
C HIS A 170 -23.93 -8.91 6.41
N THR A 171 -23.64 -7.75 5.82
CA THR A 171 -24.30 -6.47 6.07
C THR A 171 -24.75 -5.83 4.76
N PHE A 172 -25.40 -4.66 4.84
CA PHE A 172 -25.72 -3.87 3.64
C PHE A 172 -24.49 -3.47 2.81
N GLN A 173 -23.28 -3.54 3.38
CA GLN A 173 -22.02 -3.35 2.66
C GLN A 173 -21.74 -4.44 1.62
N ASP A 174 -22.42 -5.58 1.68
CA ASP A 174 -22.24 -6.66 0.71
C ASP A 174 -22.60 -6.24 -0.71
N VAL A 175 -23.57 -5.32 -0.88
CA VAL A 175 -23.91 -4.72 -2.18
C VAL A 175 -22.73 -3.92 -2.73
N TYR A 176 -22.06 -3.17 -1.89
CA TYR A 176 -20.85 -2.43 -2.24
C TYR A 176 -19.72 -3.39 -2.63
N TYR A 177 -19.41 -4.34 -1.76
CA TYR A 177 -18.34 -5.30 -2.00
C TYR A 177 -18.59 -6.20 -3.20
N SER A 178 -19.84 -6.52 -3.53
CA SER A 178 -20.16 -7.29 -4.75
C SER A 178 -19.72 -6.56 -6.03
N ARG A 179 -19.89 -5.23 -6.07
CA ARG A 179 -19.44 -4.41 -7.20
C ARG A 179 -17.93 -4.31 -7.31
N VAL A 180 -17.24 -4.26 -6.18
CA VAL A 180 -15.77 -4.23 -6.10
C VAL A 180 -15.15 -5.57 -6.51
N LYS A 181 -15.70 -6.66 -6.00
CA LYS A 181 -15.22 -8.03 -6.26
C LYS A 181 -15.38 -8.43 -7.71
N GLY A 182 -16.47 -8.00 -8.33
CA GLY A 182 -16.83 -8.41 -9.68
C GLY A 182 -17.17 -9.91 -9.76
N LYS A 183 -17.39 -10.40 -10.98
CA LYS A 183 -17.76 -11.80 -11.24
C LYS A 183 -16.66 -12.79 -10.87
N GLU A 184 -15.40 -12.41 -10.94
CA GLU A 184 -14.29 -13.30 -10.67
C GLU A 184 -14.33 -13.90 -9.25
N PHE A 185 -14.74 -13.12 -8.25
CA PHE A 185 -14.87 -13.61 -6.88
C PHE A 185 -16.19 -14.32 -6.58
N SER A 186 -17.19 -14.18 -7.42
CA SER A 186 -18.48 -14.85 -7.25
C SER A 186 -18.61 -16.14 -8.06
N GLU A 187 -18.00 -16.20 -9.25
CA GLU A 187 -18.24 -17.23 -10.26
C GLU A 187 -16.98 -18.02 -10.64
N SER A 188 -15.79 -17.72 -10.09
CA SER A 188 -14.53 -18.30 -10.50
C SER A 188 -13.72 -18.94 -9.38
N THR A 189 -12.45 -19.25 -9.69
CA THR A 189 -11.44 -19.79 -8.77
C THR A 189 -11.10 -18.86 -7.61
N LEU A 190 -11.50 -17.57 -7.67
CA LEU A 190 -11.27 -16.60 -6.60
C LEU A 190 -12.35 -16.60 -5.52
N ARG A 191 -13.42 -17.38 -5.69
CA ARG A 191 -14.46 -17.49 -4.68
C ARG A 191 -13.88 -17.97 -3.34
N GLY A 192 -14.16 -17.22 -2.27
CA GLY A 192 -13.66 -17.48 -0.92
C GLY A 192 -12.33 -16.79 -0.61
N PHE A 193 -11.67 -16.15 -1.59
CA PHE A 193 -10.44 -15.41 -1.36
C PHE A 193 -10.66 -13.90 -1.09
N GLU A 194 -11.88 -13.49 -0.88
CA GLU A 194 -12.26 -12.10 -0.57
C GLU A 194 -11.93 -11.66 0.86
N ASN A 195 -11.54 -12.58 1.71
CA ASN A 195 -11.09 -12.31 3.06
C ASN A 195 -9.65 -12.76 3.26
N PHE A 196 -8.89 -11.95 3.95
CA PHE A 196 -7.45 -12.13 4.13
C PHE A 196 -7.09 -13.46 4.83
N ASP A 197 -7.90 -13.90 5.78
CA ASP A 197 -7.73 -15.19 6.49
C ASP A 197 -7.76 -16.41 5.54
N ALA A 198 -8.54 -16.33 4.46
CA ALA A 198 -8.59 -17.41 3.47
C ALA A 198 -7.34 -17.49 2.56
N VAL A 199 -6.57 -16.42 2.49
CA VAL A 199 -5.38 -16.31 1.65
C VAL A 199 -4.09 -16.48 2.44
N LEU A 200 -4.08 -16.04 3.70
CA LEU A 200 -2.89 -15.94 4.54
C LEU A 200 -2.11 -17.26 4.67
N ASN A 201 -2.81 -18.37 4.84
CA ASN A 201 -2.20 -19.69 4.99
C ASN A 201 -1.66 -20.30 3.68
N LYS A 202 -1.75 -19.59 2.57
CA LYS A 202 -1.32 -20.04 1.22
C LYS A 202 -0.08 -19.33 0.71
N GLY A 203 0.40 -18.34 1.44
CA GLY A 203 1.61 -17.59 1.18
C GLY A 203 2.28 -17.18 2.48
N SER A 204 3.33 -16.39 2.41
CA SER A 204 3.99 -15.81 3.57
C SER A 204 3.97 -14.29 3.51
N MET A 205 3.64 -13.67 4.65
CA MET A 205 3.72 -12.22 4.79
C MET A 205 5.12 -11.80 5.23
N PRO A 206 5.68 -10.72 4.64
CA PRO A 206 6.85 -10.09 5.22
C PRO A 206 6.50 -9.44 6.57
N PRO A 207 7.50 -9.03 7.36
CA PRO A 207 7.28 -8.21 8.55
C PRO A 207 6.33 -7.06 8.27
N THR A 208 5.34 -6.85 9.15
CA THR A 208 4.23 -5.94 8.84
C THR A 208 4.00 -4.92 9.96
N PHE A 209 4.05 -3.64 9.62
CA PHE A 209 3.65 -2.53 10.48
C PHE A 209 2.21 -2.13 10.17
N LEU A 210 1.35 -2.18 11.18
CA LEU A 210 -0.06 -1.84 11.05
C LEU A 210 -0.37 -0.56 11.83
N VAL A 211 -1.17 0.31 11.21
CA VAL A 211 -1.59 1.58 11.81
C VAL A 211 -3.10 1.68 11.82
N THR A 212 -3.67 2.12 12.94
CA THR A 212 -5.06 2.54 13.05
C THR A 212 -5.22 3.54 14.20
N SER A 213 -6.45 3.95 14.49
CA SER A 213 -6.74 4.83 15.62
C SER A 213 -8.07 4.51 16.28
N SER A 214 -8.28 4.99 17.50
CA SER A 214 -9.54 4.83 18.23
C SER A 214 -10.71 5.55 17.54
N GLY A 215 -10.43 6.58 16.73
CA GLY A 215 -11.43 7.33 15.96
C GLY A 215 -11.69 6.79 14.56
N ASP A 216 -11.02 5.72 14.17
CA ASP A 216 -11.20 5.10 12.86
C ASP A 216 -12.39 4.13 12.86
N ALA A 217 -13.54 4.63 12.47
CA ALA A 217 -14.77 3.83 12.41
C ALA A 217 -14.77 2.77 11.29
N VAL A 218 -13.90 2.90 10.29
CA VAL A 218 -13.86 2.01 9.13
C VAL A 218 -12.78 0.95 9.27
N GLY A 219 -11.56 1.35 9.55
CA GLY A 219 -10.37 0.48 9.49
C GLY A 219 -9.96 -0.12 10.84
N ARG A 220 -10.42 0.41 11.98
CA ARG A 220 -9.91 -0.02 13.29
C ARG A 220 -10.09 -1.51 13.57
N LEU A 221 -11.30 -2.00 13.48
CA LEU A 221 -11.58 -3.41 13.77
C LEU A 221 -10.94 -4.36 12.74
N PRO A 222 -11.03 -4.10 11.42
CA PRO A 222 -10.29 -4.87 10.43
C PRO A 222 -8.78 -4.91 10.66
N THR A 223 -8.17 -3.77 11.03
CA THR A 223 -6.73 -3.69 11.30
C THR A 223 -6.34 -4.53 12.53
N ILE A 224 -7.10 -4.44 13.62
CA ILE A 224 -6.85 -5.24 14.83
C ILE A 224 -7.04 -6.74 14.54
N LYS A 225 -8.09 -7.11 13.79
CA LYS A 225 -8.30 -8.49 13.36
C LYS A 225 -7.11 -8.99 12.53
N MET A 226 -6.64 -8.20 11.58
CA MET A 226 -5.49 -8.54 10.76
C MET A 226 -4.22 -8.72 11.59
N TYR A 227 -3.94 -7.83 12.54
CA TYR A 227 -2.81 -7.95 13.45
C TYR A 227 -2.84 -9.27 14.23
N ASN A 228 -3.99 -9.61 14.80
CA ASN A 228 -4.12 -10.86 15.56
C ASN A 228 -3.92 -12.12 14.69
N LEU A 229 -4.41 -12.09 13.45
CA LEU A 229 -4.20 -13.18 12.49
C LEU A 229 -2.71 -13.32 12.13
N LEU A 230 -2.04 -12.23 11.80
CA LEU A 230 -0.62 -12.25 11.45
C LEU A 230 0.24 -12.73 12.63
N CYS A 231 -0.05 -12.28 13.86
CA CYS A 231 0.63 -12.77 15.05
C CYS A 231 0.38 -14.28 15.28
N GLY A 232 -0.86 -14.76 15.05
CA GLY A 232 -1.20 -16.17 15.15
C GLY A 232 -0.43 -17.05 14.16
N GLU A 233 -0.11 -16.54 12.99
CA GLU A 233 0.72 -17.20 11.96
C GLU A 233 2.23 -16.96 12.14
N GLY A 234 2.65 -16.34 13.24
CA GLY A 234 4.07 -16.12 13.58
C GLY A 234 4.75 -15.03 12.74
N VAL A 235 3.99 -14.21 12.01
CA VAL A 235 4.53 -13.07 11.27
C VAL A 235 5.03 -12.00 12.24
N LYS A 236 6.18 -11.42 11.97
CA LYS A 236 6.71 -10.29 12.76
C LYS A 236 5.86 -9.05 12.50
N CYS A 237 5.10 -8.62 13.52
CA CYS A 237 4.15 -7.53 13.40
C CYS A 237 4.32 -6.48 14.48
N LYS A 238 4.05 -5.24 14.15
CA LYS A 238 3.85 -4.14 15.12
C LYS A 238 2.51 -3.47 14.80
N LEU A 239 1.67 -3.28 15.81
CA LEU A 239 0.43 -2.52 15.70
C LEU A 239 0.58 -1.18 16.42
N GLU A 240 0.34 -0.11 15.69
CA GLU A 240 0.16 1.22 16.22
C GLU A 240 -1.33 1.61 16.17
N ASN A 241 -1.99 1.47 17.32
CA ASN A 241 -3.39 1.88 17.49
C ASN A 241 -3.41 3.20 18.29
N ARG A 242 -3.37 4.32 17.57
CA ARG A 242 -3.30 5.63 18.20
C ARG A 242 -4.64 6.03 18.82
N ASP A 243 -4.55 6.66 19.96
CA ASP A 243 -5.71 7.25 20.64
C ASP A 243 -5.94 8.69 20.15
N LYS A 244 -6.59 9.50 20.95
CA LYS A 244 -6.84 10.91 20.68
C LYS A 244 -5.54 11.72 20.70
N TYR A 245 -5.49 12.74 19.87
CA TYR A 245 -4.44 13.75 19.93
C TYR A 245 -5.06 15.11 20.30
N ASN A 246 -4.57 15.76 21.34
CA ASN A 246 -5.13 17.02 21.89
C ASN A 246 -6.66 16.96 22.10
N GLY A 247 -7.16 15.86 22.65
CA GLY A 247 -8.58 15.62 22.92
C GLY A 247 -9.44 15.30 21.68
N LYS A 248 -8.87 15.31 20.46
CA LYS A 248 -9.58 15.02 19.21
C LYS A 248 -9.28 13.60 18.73
N ASN A 249 -10.30 12.92 18.23
CA ASN A 249 -10.14 11.63 17.57
C ASN A 249 -9.31 11.78 16.29
N LEU A 250 -8.39 10.84 16.07
CA LEU A 250 -7.70 10.72 14.79
C LEU A 250 -8.61 9.99 13.80
N PRO A 251 -8.82 10.52 12.59
CA PRO A 251 -9.73 9.91 11.61
C PRO A 251 -9.11 8.70 10.93
N HIS A 252 -9.93 8.02 10.11
CA HIS A 252 -9.49 6.97 9.20
C HIS A 252 -8.29 7.45 8.36
N VAL A 253 -7.24 6.62 8.28
CA VAL A 253 -5.98 6.85 7.56
C VAL A 253 -5.28 8.18 7.90
N PHE A 254 -5.37 8.62 9.16
CA PHE A 254 -4.92 9.94 9.64
C PHE A 254 -3.49 10.31 9.23
N SER A 255 -2.56 9.35 9.27
CA SER A 255 -1.15 9.58 8.95
C SER A 255 -0.88 9.80 7.46
N VAL A 256 -1.80 9.33 6.60
CA VAL A 256 -1.74 9.53 5.14
C VAL A 256 -2.41 10.83 4.73
N ILE A 257 -3.60 11.11 5.27
CA ILE A 257 -4.33 12.34 4.91
C ILE A 257 -3.73 13.60 5.52
N ASP A 258 -3.04 13.49 6.65
CA ASP A 258 -2.32 14.61 7.28
C ASP A 258 -0.91 14.19 7.76
N PRO A 259 0.00 13.94 6.82
CA PRO A 259 1.37 13.50 7.12
C PRO A 259 2.23 14.58 7.78
N PHE A 260 1.75 15.84 7.83
CA PHE A 260 2.45 16.98 8.40
C PHE A 260 2.06 17.24 9.87
N SER A 261 0.97 16.67 10.34
CA SER A 261 0.57 16.73 11.75
C SER A 261 1.60 16.02 12.64
N VAL A 262 1.59 16.33 13.93
CA VAL A 262 2.47 15.63 14.90
C VAL A 262 2.20 14.12 14.89
N PRO A 263 0.94 13.63 15.05
CA PRO A 263 0.69 12.19 15.00
C PRO A 263 1.03 11.56 13.65
N GLY A 264 0.84 12.26 12.53
CA GLY A 264 1.22 11.79 11.22
C GLY A 264 2.73 11.59 11.08
N LYS A 265 3.52 12.59 11.48
CA LYS A 265 4.99 12.54 11.45
C LYS A 265 5.56 11.44 12.36
N GLU A 266 5.03 11.31 13.57
CA GLU A 266 5.46 10.27 14.51
C GLU A 266 5.17 8.88 13.96
N THR A 267 3.93 8.63 13.47
CA THR A 267 3.55 7.36 12.87
C THR A 267 4.41 7.00 11.65
N ILE A 268 4.69 7.97 10.78
CA ILE A 268 5.60 7.76 9.65
C ILE A 268 7.01 7.40 10.15
N SER A 269 7.52 8.12 11.17
CA SER A 269 8.83 7.82 11.75
C SER A 269 8.90 6.42 12.35
N ASP A 270 7.87 6.00 13.08
CA ASP A 270 7.78 4.67 13.67
C ASP A 270 7.72 3.56 12.62
N MET A 271 6.97 3.78 11.53
CA MET A 271 6.92 2.86 10.39
C MET A 271 8.29 2.74 9.70
N LEU A 272 8.95 3.86 9.44
CA LEU A 272 10.27 3.86 8.80
C LEU A 272 11.35 3.28 9.72
N GLY A 273 11.24 3.46 11.04
CA GLY A 273 12.06 2.77 12.04
C GLY A 273 11.90 1.26 11.94
N PHE A 274 10.64 0.79 11.90
CA PHE A 274 10.35 -0.63 11.68
C PHE A 274 10.93 -1.14 10.36
N PHE A 275 10.84 -0.39 9.26
CA PHE A 275 11.42 -0.80 7.98
C PHE A 275 12.94 -0.93 8.07
N SER A 276 13.61 -0.05 8.79
CA SER A 276 15.07 -0.09 8.94
C SER A 276 15.55 -1.35 9.64
N ASP A 277 14.76 -1.93 10.55
CA ASP A 277 15.08 -3.19 11.25
C ASP A 277 15.13 -4.39 10.29
N TYR A 278 14.46 -4.30 9.14
CA TYR A 278 14.40 -5.36 8.13
C TYR A 278 15.15 -5.04 6.83
N ALA A 279 15.74 -3.87 6.74
CA ALA A 279 16.58 -3.51 5.61
C ALA A 279 17.86 -4.35 5.58
N LYS A 280 18.26 -4.80 4.39
CA LYS A 280 19.59 -5.41 4.20
C LYS A 280 20.68 -4.36 4.39
N SER A 281 21.69 -4.68 5.15
CA SER A 281 22.89 -3.84 5.28
C SER A 281 23.49 -3.58 3.89
N ARG A 282 23.84 -2.32 3.62
CA ARG A 282 24.58 -2.00 2.40
C ARG A 282 25.90 -2.77 2.44
N CYS A 283 26.12 -3.68 1.49
CA CYS A 283 27.49 -4.18 1.26
C CYS A 283 28.36 -2.98 0.90
N LYS A 284 29.37 -2.74 1.74
CA LYS A 284 30.38 -1.70 1.52
C LYS A 284 31.25 -2.04 0.32
#